data_e81587106bdc8e2efbca3be8a658d56d
#
_entry.id   e81587106bdc8e2efbca3be8a658d56d
#
_cell.length_a   1.000
_cell.length_b   1.000
_cell.length_c   1.000
_cell.angle_alpha   90.00
_cell.angle_beta   90.00
_cell.angle_gamma   90.00
#
_symmetry.space_group_name_H-M   'P 1'
#
loop_
_entity.id
_entity.type
_entity.pdbx_description
1 polymer ?
#
loop_
_entity_poly.entity_id
_entity_poly.type
_entity_poly.pdbx_seq_one_letter_code
_entity_poly.pdbx_strand_id
1 'polypeptide(L)'
;MRILFSSTSGAGHVGPLVPYAQALARLGHEVRVSAPEAASAGLQRAGLVQARVSEPSDDEAKAFWNRLDAAKGDDALALGFREGFSGILARSAMPALQQTIGDWRPDLIVRESAEFAALVAAERVAIPHACVAVHSGRF
;
A
#
# COMPACT_ATOMS: atom_id res chain seq x y z
N MET A 1 2.43 -17.93 10.56
CA MET A 1 1.52 -16.77 10.50
C MET A 1 1.26 -16.39 9.05
N ARG A 2 0.09 -15.84 8.76
CA ARG A 2 -0.23 -15.20 7.49
C ARG A 2 0.02 -13.70 7.62
N ILE A 3 0.93 -13.14 6.82
CA ILE A 3 1.37 -11.75 6.91
C ILE A 3 1.05 -11.05 5.60
N LEU A 4 0.20 -10.03 5.65
CA LEU A 4 -0.15 -9.20 4.50
C LEU A 4 0.67 -7.93 4.52
N PHE A 5 1.59 -7.79 3.56
CA PHE A 5 2.20 -6.50 3.26
C PHE A 5 1.25 -5.67 2.41
N SER A 6 1.23 -4.36 2.59
CA SER A 6 0.40 -3.45 1.80
C SER A 6 1.16 -2.20 1.39
N SER A 7 1.05 -1.86 0.11
CA SER A 7 1.73 -0.73 -0.50
C SER A 7 0.84 0.00 -1.50
N THR A 8 1.04 1.30 -1.61
CA THR A 8 0.53 2.09 -2.73
C THR A 8 1.32 1.84 -4.00
N SER A 9 0.96 2.48 -5.11
CA SER A 9 1.69 2.42 -6.37
C SER A 9 3.06 3.11 -6.29
N GLY A 10 3.98 2.64 -7.12
CA GLY A 10 5.32 3.18 -7.27
C GLY A 10 6.42 2.33 -6.65
N ALA A 11 7.55 2.25 -7.35
CA ALA A 11 8.69 1.43 -6.92
C ALA A 11 9.29 1.88 -5.58
N GLY A 12 9.20 3.18 -5.27
CA GLY A 12 9.66 3.74 -3.99
C GLY A 12 8.82 3.30 -2.78
N HIS A 13 7.59 2.85 -3.01
CA HIS A 13 6.68 2.35 -1.97
C HIS A 13 6.78 0.83 -1.81
N VAL A 14 6.70 0.08 -2.91
CA VAL A 14 6.77 -1.39 -2.90
C VAL A 14 8.17 -1.90 -2.60
N GLY A 15 9.19 -1.31 -3.23
CA GLY A 15 10.59 -1.78 -3.13
C GLY A 15 11.10 -1.96 -1.71
N PRO A 16 10.94 -0.98 -0.81
CA PRO A 16 11.38 -1.12 0.58
C PRO A 16 10.72 -2.24 1.38
N LEU A 17 9.51 -2.69 1.00
CA LEU A 17 8.83 -3.79 1.68
C LEU A 17 9.36 -5.17 1.27
N VAL A 18 9.89 -5.30 0.04
CA VAL A 18 10.32 -6.59 -0.54
C VAL A 18 11.30 -7.35 0.35
N PRO A 19 12.41 -6.75 0.86
CA PRO A 19 13.35 -7.49 1.68
C PRO A 19 12.75 -8.00 2.99
N TYR A 20 11.84 -7.26 3.60
CA TYR A 20 11.12 -7.71 4.81
C TYR A 20 10.17 -8.86 4.49
N ALA A 21 9.39 -8.75 3.41
CA ALA A 21 8.47 -9.80 2.96
C ALA A 21 9.22 -11.09 2.65
N GLN A 22 10.35 -11.00 1.93
CA GLN A 22 11.22 -12.16 1.65
C GLN A 22 11.83 -12.76 2.92
N ALA A 23 12.28 -11.94 3.87
CA ALA A 23 12.84 -12.42 5.12
C ALA A 23 11.82 -13.22 5.92
N LEU A 24 10.60 -12.71 6.04
CA LEU A 24 9.51 -13.41 6.75
C LEU A 24 9.06 -14.68 6.03
N ALA A 25 9.03 -14.66 4.69
CA ALA A 25 8.76 -15.88 3.91
C ALA A 25 9.83 -16.95 4.13
N ARG A 26 11.12 -16.59 4.18
CA ARG A 26 12.22 -17.53 4.50
C ARG A 26 12.13 -18.11 5.92
N LEU A 27 11.52 -17.37 6.85
CA LEU A 27 11.26 -17.84 8.21
C LEU A 27 10.01 -18.75 8.32
N GLY A 28 9.40 -19.12 7.20
CA GLY A 28 8.27 -20.05 7.14
C GLY A 28 6.90 -19.39 7.33
N HIS A 29 6.80 -18.07 7.24
CA HIS A 29 5.51 -17.38 7.24
C HIS A 29 4.87 -17.42 5.84
N GLU A 30 3.56 -17.49 5.78
CA GLU A 30 2.80 -17.25 4.55
C GLU A 30 2.73 -15.74 4.31
N VAL A 31 3.29 -15.27 3.20
CA VAL A 31 3.38 -13.84 2.90
C VAL A 31 2.65 -13.53 1.61
N ARG A 32 1.82 -12.49 1.62
CA ARG A 32 1.25 -11.86 0.43
C ARG A 32 1.56 -10.36 0.44
N VAL A 33 1.64 -9.77 -0.76
CA VAL A 33 1.85 -8.34 -0.91
C VAL A 33 0.66 -7.72 -1.63
N SER A 34 -0.11 -6.92 -0.92
CA SER A 34 -1.19 -6.11 -1.48
C SER A 34 -0.57 -4.90 -2.18
N ALA A 35 -0.71 -4.85 -3.49
CA ALA A 35 -0.14 -3.80 -4.32
C ALA A 35 -0.87 -3.70 -5.67
N PRO A 36 -0.82 -2.54 -6.35
CA PRO A 36 -1.35 -2.36 -7.70
C PRO A 36 -0.68 -3.25 -8.76
N GLU A 37 -1.35 -3.36 -9.91
CA GLU A 37 -0.88 -4.16 -11.06
C GLU A 37 0.56 -3.85 -11.47
N ALA A 38 0.94 -2.59 -11.47
CA ALA A 38 2.28 -2.14 -11.85
C ALA A 38 3.42 -2.81 -11.03
N ALA A 39 3.12 -3.33 -9.83
CA ALA A 39 4.09 -4.05 -9.00
C ALA A 39 4.27 -5.52 -9.40
N SER A 40 3.40 -6.10 -10.23
CA SER A 40 3.32 -7.55 -10.50
C SER A 40 4.66 -8.15 -10.94
N ALA A 41 5.30 -7.57 -11.95
CA ALA A 41 6.57 -8.09 -12.46
C ALA A 41 7.70 -8.06 -11.43
N GLY A 42 7.73 -7.02 -10.58
CA GLY A 42 8.71 -6.89 -9.49
C GLY A 42 8.50 -7.93 -8.39
N LEU A 43 7.27 -8.10 -7.95
CA LEU A 43 6.89 -9.09 -6.93
C LEU A 43 7.12 -10.52 -7.41
N GLN A 44 6.79 -10.81 -8.67
CA GLN A 44 7.04 -12.12 -9.27
C GLN A 44 8.54 -12.46 -9.30
N ARG A 45 9.40 -11.50 -9.72
CA ARG A 45 10.86 -11.70 -9.67
C ARG A 45 11.39 -11.89 -8.25
N ALA A 46 10.73 -11.27 -7.28
CA ALA A 46 11.07 -11.44 -5.86
C ALA A 46 10.54 -12.75 -5.24
N GLY A 47 9.78 -13.55 -5.99
CA GLY A 47 9.17 -14.79 -5.50
C GLY A 47 8.01 -14.54 -4.51
N LEU A 48 7.37 -13.37 -4.56
CA LEU A 48 6.30 -12.98 -3.65
C LEU A 48 4.93 -13.08 -4.32
N VAL A 49 3.95 -13.53 -3.55
CA VAL A 49 2.55 -13.64 -3.99
C VAL A 49 1.88 -12.28 -3.88
N GLN A 50 1.35 -11.78 -4.99
CA GLN A 50 0.58 -10.54 -5.01
C GLN A 50 -0.89 -10.77 -4.67
N ALA A 51 -1.43 -9.94 -3.78
CA ALA A 51 -2.85 -9.67 -3.64
C ALA A 51 -3.14 -8.32 -4.33
N ARG A 52 -3.73 -8.38 -5.51
CA ARG A 52 -3.90 -7.20 -6.37
C ARG A 52 -4.95 -6.25 -5.82
N VAL A 53 -4.64 -4.94 -5.79
CA VAL A 53 -5.58 -3.86 -5.47
C VAL A 53 -5.82 -2.97 -6.67
N SER A 54 -6.99 -2.28 -6.66
CA SER A 54 -7.34 -1.33 -7.72
C SER A 54 -6.62 0.00 -7.51
N GLU A 55 -6.38 0.68 -8.61
CA GLU A 55 -5.92 2.07 -8.66
C GLU A 55 -7.11 2.99 -8.99
N PRO A 56 -7.00 4.31 -8.76
CA PRO A 56 -7.98 5.28 -9.22
C PRO A 56 -8.18 5.17 -10.73
N SER A 57 -9.35 5.59 -11.22
CA SER A 57 -9.56 5.73 -12.66
C SER A 57 -8.58 6.74 -13.27
N ASP A 58 -8.31 6.61 -14.56
CA ASP A 58 -7.40 7.53 -15.27
C ASP A 58 -7.85 9.00 -15.15
N ASP A 59 -9.15 9.25 -15.16
CA ASP A 59 -9.71 10.61 -15.02
C ASP A 59 -9.49 11.16 -13.61
N GLU A 60 -9.73 10.37 -12.56
CA GLU A 60 -9.46 10.78 -11.17
C GLU A 60 -7.97 11.02 -10.94
N ALA A 61 -7.14 10.11 -11.42
CA ALA A 61 -5.69 10.22 -11.31
C ALA A 61 -5.19 11.49 -12.03
N LYS A 62 -5.62 11.71 -13.27
CA LYS A 62 -5.26 12.89 -14.05
C LYS A 62 -5.71 14.20 -13.40
N ALA A 63 -6.95 14.25 -12.91
CA ALA A 63 -7.45 15.44 -12.22
C ALA A 63 -6.65 15.74 -10.95
N PHE A 64 -6.29 14.71 -10.18
CA PHE A 64 -5.45 14.86 -9.00
C PHE A 64 -4.04 15.33 -9.34
N TRP A 65 -3.35 14.69 -10.30
CA TRP A 65 -1.99 15.03 -10.67
C TRP A 65 -1.88 16.46 -11.23
N ASN A 66 -2.86 16.91 -12.04
CA ASN A 66 -2.89 18.31 -12.52
C ASN A 66 -2.97 19.31 -11.37
N ARG A 67 -3.72 19.00 -10.31
CA ARG A 67 -3.80 19.88 -9.12
C ARG A 67 -2.53 19.84 -8.30
N LEU A 68 -1.92 18.65 -8.16
CA LEU A 68 -0.68 18.50 -7.41
C LEU A 68 0.49 19.22 -8.10
N ASP A 69 0.59 19.16 -9.43
CA ASP A 69 1.61 19.86 -10.21
C ASP A 69 1.47 21.39 -10.13
N ALA A 70 0.24 21.88 -9.95
CA ALA A 70 -0.01 23.31 -9.77
C ALA A 70 0.27 23.81 -8.34
N ALA A 71 0.27 22.93 -7.35
CA ALA A 71 0.54 23.23 -5.95
C ALA A 71 2.06 23.38 -5.70
N LYS A 72 2.45 24.10 -4.63
CA LYS A 72 3.86 24.34 -4.30
C LYS A 72 4.11 24.21 -2.80
N GLY A 73 5.35 23.83 -2.46
CA GLY A 73 5.79 23.77 -1.06
C GLY A 73 4.90 22.90 -0.19
N ASP A 74 4.54 23.39 0.99
CA ASP A 74 3.75 22.66 1.98
C ASP A 74 2.33 22.33 1.49
N ASP A 75 1.75 23.16 0.60
CA ASP A 75 0.43 22.90 0.01
C ASP A 75 0.47 21.67 -0.90
N ALA A 76 1.53 21.48 -1.68
CA ALA A 76 1.70 20.29 -2.51
C ALA A 76 1.83 19.03 -1.65
N LEU A 77 2.60 19.11 -0.56
CA LEU A 77 2.77 18.01 0.38
C LEU A 77 1.43 17.65 1.05
N ALA A 78 0.73 18.66 1.58
CA ALA A 78 -0.58 18.48 2.21
C ALA A 78 -1.61 17.90 1.25
N LEU A 79 -1.66 18.38 -0.01
CA LEU A 79 -2.53 17.88 -1.06
C LEU A 79 -2.22 16.41 -1.38
N GLY A 80 -0.94 16.08 -1.54
CA GLY A 80 -0.47 14.71 -1.82
C GLY A 80 -0.94 13.72 -0.75
N PHE A 81 -0.77 14.07 0.53
CA PHE A 81 -1.22 13.20 1.63
C PHE A 81 -2.73 13.13 1.77
N ARG A 82 -3.41 14.27 1.81
CA ARG A 82 -4.86 14.33 2.10
C ARG A 82 -5.72 13.80 0.97
N GLU A 83 -5.41 14.13 -0.27
CA GLU A 83 -6.23 13.79 -1.42
C GLU A 83 -5.66 12.65 -2.26
N GLY A 84 -4.33 12.51 -2.30
CA GLY A 84 -3.64 11.42 -2.97
C GLY A 84 -3.66 10.15 -2.13
N PHE A 85 -2.73 10.03 -1.20
CA PHE A 85 -2.52 8.78 -0.45
C PHE A 85 -3.71 8.39 0.44
N SER A 86 -4.20 9.28 1.29
CA SER A 86 -5.36 8.98 2.14
C SER A 86 -6.71 9.18 1.45
N GLY A 87 -6.71 9.80 0.28
CA GLY A 87 -7.89 10.05 -0.55
C GLY A 87 -8.10 9.02 -1.64
N ILE A 88 -7.76 9.37 -2.89
CA ILE A 88 -8.11 8.56 -4.07
C ILE A 88 -7.45 7.19 -4.07
N LEU A 89 -6.17 7.08 -3.68
CA LEU A 89 -5.46 5.79 -3.64
C LEU A 89 -6.06 4.86 -2.59
N ALA A 90 -6.30 5.36 -1.36
CA ALA A 90 -6.89 4.55 -0.30
C ALA A 90 -8.32 4.10 -0.65
N ARG A 91 -9.15 4.98 -1.22
CA ARG A 91 -10.51 4.60 -1.64
C ARG A 91 -10.53 3.52 -2.71
N SER A 92 -9.65 3.64 -3.71
CA SER A 92 -9.59 2.68 -4.81
C SER A 92 -9.07 1.31 -4.38
N ALA A 93 -8.09 1.26 -3.47
CA ALA A 93 -7.52 0.02 -2.97
C ALA A 93 -8.44 -0.72 -1.98
N MET A 94 -9.28 0.01 -1.24
CA MET A 94 -10.04 -0.49 -0.08
C MET A 94 -10.90 -1.73 -0.39
N PRO A 95 -11.73 -1.78 -1.46
CA PRO A 95 -12.60 -2.94 -1.71
C PRO A 95 -11.83 -4.26 -1.88
N ALA A 96 -10.80 -4.26 -2.71
CA ALA A 96 -9.98 -5.45 -2.97
C ALA A 96 -9.16 -5.85 -1.73
N LEU A 97 -8.67 -4.86 -0.97
CA LEU A 97 -7.95 -5.11 0.28
C LEU A 97 -8.87 -5.75 1.34
N GLN A 98 -10.09 -5.24 1.51
CA GLN A 98 -11.07 -5.82 2.43
C GLN A 98 -11.44 -7.25 2.02
N GLN A 99 -11.61 -7.51 0.73
CA GLN A 99 -11.83 -8.86 0.22
C GLN A 99 -10.65 -9.78 0.57
N THR A 100 -9.42 -9.35 0.31
CA THR A 100 -8.20 -10.12 0.64
C THR A 100 -8.13 -10.43 2.14
N ILE A 101 -8.43 -9.44 3.00
CA ILE A 101 -8.44 -9.63 4.46
C ILE A 101 -9.53 -10.63 4.87
N GLY A 102 -10.72 -10.53 4.32
CA GLY A 102 -11.84 -11.44 4.62
C GLY A 102 -11.56 -12.88 4.20
N ASP A 103 -11.05 -13.07 3.00
CA ASP A 103 -10.82 -14.39 2.41
C ASP A 103 -9.58 -15.08 2.97
N TRP A 104 -8.50 -14.33 3.17
CA TRP A 104 -7.21 -14.89 3.55
C TRP A 104 -6.93 -14.80 5.06
N ARG A 105 -7.61 -13.90 5.77
CA ARG A 105 -7.51 -13.71 7.23
C ARG A 105 -6.05 -13.60 7.71
N PRO A 106 -5.34 -12.53 7.37
CA PRO A 106 -3.98 -12.34 7.85
C PRO A 106 -3.94 -12.17 9.38
N ASP A 107 -2.88 -12.67 10.00
CA ASP A 107 -2.62 -12.52 11.43
C ASP A 107 -1.95 -11.17 11.74
N LEU A 108 -1.29 -10.57 10.74
CA LEU A 108 -0.57 -9.30 10.82
C LEU A 108 -0.65 -8.58 9.47
N ILE A 109 -0.84 -7.26 9.52
CA ILE A 109 -0.69 -6.40 8.35
C ILE A 109 0.57 -5.53 8.52
N VAL A 110 1.44 -5.51 7.49
CA VAL A 110 2.62 -4.64 7.44
C VAL A 110 2.43 -3.67 6.28
N ARG A 111 2.20 -2.41 6.59
CA ARG A 111 1.99 -1.37 5.56
C ARG A 111 3.21 -0.46 5.42
N GLU A 112 3.38 0.17 4.28
CA GLU A 112 4.29 1.30 4.18
C GLU A 112 3.60 2.60 4.65
N SER A 113 4.38 3.62 4.89
CA SER A 113 3.93 4.82 5.62
C SER A 113 2.88 5.67 4.91
N ALA A 114 2.82 5.64 3.57
CA ALA A 114 1.81 6.36 2.79
C ALA A 114 0.59 5.49 2.40
N GLU A 115 0.58 4.23 2.81
CA GLU A 115 -0.53 3.31 2.56
C GLU A 115 -1.57 3.39 3.69
N PHE A 116 -2.67 4.11 3.46
CA PHE A 116 -3.71 4.37 4.46
C PHE A 116 -4.89 3.38 4.40
N ALA A 117 -5.11 2.70 3.28
CA ALA A 117 -6.20 1.74 3.18
C ALA A 117 -6.01 0.58 4.15
N ALA A 118 -4.79 0.03 4.23
CA ALA A 118 -4.48 -1.07 5.15
C ALA A 118 -4.53 -0.64 6.62
N LEU A 119 -4.13 0.59 6.94
CA LEU A 119 -4.31 1.15 8.28
C LEU A 119 -5.78 1.08 8.70
N VAL A 120 -6.66 1.69 7.89
CA VAL A 120 -8.10 1.75 8.19
C VAL A 120 -8.73 0.35 8.19
N ALA A 121 -8.34 -0.51 7.24
CA ALA A 121 -8.85 -1.87 7.17
C ALA A 121 -8.45 -2.71 8.39
N ALA A 122 -7.18 -2.63 8.83
CA ALA A 122 -6.67 -3.33 10.00
C ALA A 122 -7.40 -2.91 11.29
N GLU A 123 -7.54 -1.61 11.51
CA GLU A 123 -8.25 -1.05 12.67
C GLU A 123 -9.73 -1.48 12.73
N ARG A 124 -10.42 -1.50 11.57
CA ARG A 124 -11.83 -1.91 11.51
C ARG A 124 -12.08 -3.35 11.92
N VAL A 125 -11.13 -4.25 11.73
CA VAL A 125 -11.26 -5.66 12.04
C VAL A 125 -10.33 -6.14 13.16
N ALA A 126 -9.70 -5.18 13.85
CA ALA A 126 -8.79 -5.41 14.99
C ALA A 126 -7.63 -6.37 14.68
N ILE A 127 -7.07 -6.30 13.46
CA ILE A 127 -5.86 -7.04 13.11
C ILE A 127 -4.65 -6.20 13.52
N PRO A 128 -3.66 -6.77 14.23
CA PRO A 128 -2.41 -6.09 14.53
C PRO A 128 -1.73 -5.60 13.27
N HIS A 129 -1.18 -4.36 13.30
CA HIS A 129 -0.46 -3.86 12.15
C HIS A 129 0.83 -3.15 12.53
N ALA A 130 1.78 -3.13 11.60
CA ALA A 130 3.05 -2.43 11.69
C ALA A 130 3.25 -1.51 10.48
N CYS A 131 4.07 -0.47 10.65
CA CYS A 131 4.39 0.48 9.58
C CYS A 131 5.89 0.45 9.28
N VAL A 132 6.23 0.35 8.00
CA VAL A 132 7.58 0.54 7.47
C VAL A 132 7.65 1.95 6.88
N ALA A 133 8.49 2.81 7.44
CA ALA A 133 8.72 4.14 6.89
C ALA A 133 9.54 4.04 5.60
N VAL A 134 8.99 4.54 4.49
CA VAL A 134 9.64 4.54 3.16
C VAL A 134 10.19 5.91 2.77
N HIS A 135 10.16 6.86 3.68
CA HIS A 135 10.62 8.24 3.50
C HIS A 135 11.30 8.76 4.78
N SER A 136 12.02 9.85 4.66
CA SER A 136 12.88 10.42 5.72
C SER A 136 12.14 11.17 6.84
N GLY A 137 10.88 10.87 7.12
CA GLY A 137 10.20 11.31 8.35
C GLY A 137 10.11 12.82 8.61
N ARG A 138 10.29 13.66 7.62
CA ARG A 138 9.98 15.08 7.70
C ARG A 138 8.58 15.34 7.15
N PHE A 139 7.63 15.35 8.03
CA PHE A 139 6.26 15.80 7.79
C PHE A 139 5.92 16.89 8.77
#